data_be8b276285bb899dc282559e533c028e
#
_entry.id   be8b276285bb899dc282559e533c028e
#
_cell.length_a   1.000
_cell.length_b   1.000
_cell.length_c   1.000
_cell.angle_alpha   90.00
_cell.angle_beta   90.00
_cell.angle_gamma   90.00
#
_symmetry.space_group_name_H-M   'P 1'
#
loop_
_entity.id
_entity.type
_entity.pdbx_description
1 polymer ?
#
loop_
_entity_poly.entity_id
_entity_poly.type
_entity_poly.pdbx_seq_one_letter_code
_entity_poly.pdbx_strand_id
1 'polypeptide(L)'
;MIDFQRVNLSQKDQYEAILMAEQARGCEYSFANVYLWGLQSLAFLQDCVLRFSHFHGKSVYPYPIGTGDKHAAITEILRDAEERGIPCRIIGITERDKEELEQLFPGTFYIKAERDSFDYVYDINDLADLRGRKFQSKRNHFNRFCADHPDHQAVPMTCDMLPKAKAFIENWYARRRETDPEGDYLLESVALGRLFNHCGELDMEGLVLMDGEEILAITMGSRLSADTFDIHFEKAREDVSGAYNAINCHFARHLRLKYPQVRFLNREEDMGLEGLRLSKLGYRPHHMVEKYRAVVMEDLHGN
;
A
#
# COMPACT_ATOMS: atom_id res chain seq x y z
N MET A 1 16.48 -22.03 -12.14
CA MET A 1 15.39 -21.02 -12.09
C MET A 1 14.48 -21.31 -10.93
N ILE A 2 14.08 -20.28 -10.18
CA ILE A 2 13.08 -20.36 -9.12
C ILE A 2 11.69 -20.61 -9.74
N ASP A 3 10.93 -21.55 -9.18
CA ASP A 3 9.55 -21.85 -9.61
C ASP A 3 8.56 -20.87 -8.97
N PHE A 4 8.45 -19.67 -9.54
CA PHE A 4 7.53 -18.66 -9.09
C PHE A 4 6.09 -19.01 -9.50
N GLN A 5 5.21 -19.11 -8.53
CA GLN A 5 3.78 -19.37 -8.71
C GLN A 5 2.98 -18.06 -8.69
N ARG A 6 1.96 -17.98 -9.55
CA ARG A 6 1.02 -16.85 -9.51
C ARG A 6 0.37 -16.74 -8.13
N VAL A 7 0.29 -15.51 -7.61
CA VAL A 7 -0.34 -15.25 -6.30
C VAL A 7 -1.79 -15.71 -6.28
N ASN A 8 -2.16 -16.46 -5.25
CA ASN A 8 -3.52 -16.92 -5.01
C ASN A 8 -3.83 -16.98 -3.51
N LEU A 9 -5.11 -17.05 -3.15
CA LEU A 9 -5.57 -16.99 -1.76
C LEU A 9 -5.10 -18.16 -0.89
N SER A 10 -4.78 -19.33 -1.47
CA SER A 10 -4.28 -20.46 -0.66
C SER A 10 -2.88 -20.21 -0.06
N GLN A 11 -2.16 -19.21 -0.57
CA GLN A 11 -0.83 -18.81 -0.07
C GLN A 11 -0.91 -17.78 1.07
N LYS A 12 -2.10 -17.22 1.33
CA LYS A 12 -2.31 -16.09 2.24
C LYS A 12 -1.79 -16.38 3.64
N ASP A 13 -2.25 -17.44 4.27
CA ASP A 13 -1.94 -17.74 5.67
C ASP A 13 -0.43 -17.94 5.89
N GLN A 14 0.23 -18.67 4.98
CA GLN A 14 1.68 -18.86 5.03
C GLN A 14 2.44 -17.54 4.82
N TYR A 15 2.00 -16.74 3.85
CA TYR A 15 2.61 -15.44 3.56
C TYR A 15 2.49 -14.48 4.74
N GLU A 16 1.29 -14.36 5.31
CA GLU A 16 1.02 -13.45 6.43
C GLU A 16 1.74 -13.89 7.71
N ALA A 17 1.88 -15.18 7.96
CA ALA A 17 2.67 -15.68 9.09
C ALA A 17 4.14 -15.23 8.99
N ILE A 18 4.75 -15.34 7.80
CA ILE A 18 6.12 -14.89 7.52
C ILE A 18 6.24 -13.36 7.64
N LEU A 19 5.29 -12.62 7.04
CA LEU A 19 5.25 -11.15 7.10
C LEU A 19 5.16 -10.65 8.54
N MET A 20 4.27 -11.23 9.34
CA MET A 20 4.09 -10.85 10.74
C MET A 20 5.31 -11.20 11.61
N ALA A 21 6.04 -12.26 11.30
CA ALA A 21 7.28 -12.59 12.01
C ALA A 21 8.39 -11.56 11.75
N GLU A 22 8.49 -11.02 10.54
CA GLU A 22 9.50 -10.04 10.17
C GLU A 22 9.17 -8.61 10.60
N GLN A 23 7.88 -8.27 10.77
CA GLN A 23 7.44 -6.90 11.02
C GLN A 23 7.86 -5.92 9.91
N ALA A 24 7.66 -6.32 8.65
CA ALA A 24 7.97 -5.49 7.48
C ALA A 24 7.19 -4.17 7.48
N ARG A 25 7.73 -3.13 6.84
CA ARG A 25 7.24 -1.75 6.93
C ARG A 25 6.72 -1.17 5.61
N GLY A 26 7.19 -1.65 4.46
CA GLY A 26 6.77 -1.16 3.14
C GLY A 26 5.35 -1.63 2.78
N CYS A 27 4.53 -0.77 2.19
CA CYS A 27 3.17 -1.11 1.77
C CYS A 27 3.12 -2.29 0.79
N GLU A 28 4.11 -2.43 -0.09
CA GLU A 28 4.24 -3.52 -1.05
C GLU A 28 4.43 -4.90 -0.43
N TYR A 29 4.58 -4.97 0.89
CA TYR A 29 4.75 -6.24 1.59
C TYR A 29 3.44 -6.86 2.08
N SER A 30 2.33 -6.09 2.18
CA SER A 30 1.05 -6.65 2.58
C SER A 30 0.55 -7.69 1.56
N PHE A 31 -0.01 -8.82 2.04
CA PHE A 31 -0.59 -9.82 1.14
C PHE A 31 -1.71 -9.25 0.27
N ALA A 32 -2.52 -8.37 0.85
CA ALA A 32 -3.58 -7.69 0.12
C ALA A 32 -3.01 -6.91 -1.08
N ASN A 33 -1.93 -6.16 -0.88
CA ASN A 33 -1.28 -5.41 -1.95
C ASN A 33 -0.76 -6.35 -3.06
N VAL A 34 0.00 -7.39 -2.66
CA VAL A 34 0.56 -8.39 -3.60
C VAL A 34 -0.54 -9.09 -4.41
N TYR A 35 -1.65 -9.46 -3.77
CA TYR A 35 -2.77 -10.16 -4.41
C TYR A 35 -3.59 -9.24 -5.31
N LEU A 36 -3.96 -8.05 -4.80
CA LEU A 36 -4.88 -7.14 -5.50
C LEU A 36 -4.27 -6.58 -6.77
N TRP A 37 -3.03 -6.11 -6.73
CA TRP A 37 -2.36 -5.61 -7.93
C TRP A 37 -2.01 -6.73 -8.91
N GLY A 38 -1.71 -7.97 -8.42
CA GLY A 38 -1.55 -9.18 -9.23
C GLY A 38 -0.40 -9.11 -10.25
N LEU A 39 0.59 -8.26 -10.00
CA LEU A 39 1.76 -8.07 -10.85
C LEU A 39 2.92 -8.97 -10.44
N GLN A 40 2.79 -9.68 -9.32
CA GLN A 40 3.85 -10.48 -8.73
C GLN A 40 3.53 -11.97 -8.78
N SER A 41 4.59 -12.77 -8.76
CA SER A 41 4.56 -14.20 -8.50
C SER A 41 5.39 -14.50 -7.26
N LEU A 42 5.06 -15.56 -6.53
CA LEU A 42 5.64 -15.93 -5.25
C LEU A 42 6.38 -17.27 -5.34
N ALA A 43 7.46 -17.39 -4.57
CA ALA A 43 8.07 -18.66 -4.20
C ALA A 43 8.43 -18.62 -2.71
N PHE A 44 8.30 -19.74 -2.01
CA PHE A 44 8.67 -19.87 -0.62
C PHE A 44 10.01 -20.60 -0.52
N LEU A 45 10.94 -20.03 0.22
CA LEU A 45 12.23 -20.61 0.50
C LEU A 45 12.45 -20.62 2.02
N GLN A 46 12.23 -21.76 2.67
CA GLN A 46 12.23 -21.86 4.13
C GLN A 46 11.28 -20.79 4.74
N ASP A 47 11.80 -19.95 5.65
CA ASP A 47 11.05 -18.85 6.29
C ASP A 47 11.20 -17.53 5.52
N CYS A 48 11.43 -17.57 4.20
CA CYS A 48 11.43 -16.42 3.31
C CYS A 48 10.40 -16.56 2.20
N VAL A 49 9.84 -15.43 1.78
CA VAL A 49 9.07 -15.29 0.55
C VAL A 49 9.90 -14.55 -0.48
N LEU A 50 10.12 -15.18 -1.61
CA LEU A 50 10.71 -14.57 -2.79
C LEU A 50 9.60 -14.12 -3.71
N ARG A 51 9.77 -12.96 -4.31
CA ARG A 51 8.80 -12.37 -5.22
C ARG A 51 9.45 -12.00 -6.54
N PHE A 52 8.71 -12.14 -7.62
CA PHE A 52 9.14 -11.75 -8.97
C PHE A 52 8.02 -11.00 -9.66
N SER A 53 8.38 -9.92 -10.35
CA SER A 53 7.45 -9.14 -11.17
C SER A 53 8.05 -8.83 -12.53
N HIS A 54 7.22 -8.90 -13.56
CA HIS A 54 7.55 -8.40 -14.89
C HIS A 54 6.50 -7.38 -15.30
N PHE A 55 6.89 -6.12 -15.40
CA PHE A 55 5.99 -5.02 -15.68
C PHE A 55 6.65 -3.96 -16.55
N HIS A 56 5.95 -3.49 -17.59
CA HIS A 56 6.47 -2.54 -18.59
C HIS A 56 7.83 -2.94 -19.18
N GLY A 57 8.01 -4.24 -19.49
CA GLY A 57 9.25 -4.75 -20.07
C GLY A 57 10.43 -4.83 -19.09
N LYS A 58 10.21 -4.57 -17.80
CA LYS A 58 11.24 -4.67 -16.77
C LYS A 58 10.93 -5.81 -15.81
N SER A 59 11.94 -6.64 -15.54
CA SER A 59 11.89 -7.67 -14.52
C SER A 59 12.52 -7.15 -13.23
N VAL A 60 11.86 -7.40 -12.11
CA VAL A 60 12.33 -6.97 -10.79
C VAL A 60 12.01 -8.03 -9.74
N TYR A 61 12.82 -8.07 -8.70
CA TYR A 61 12.63 -8.89 -7.51
C TYR A 61 12.39 -7.95 -6.32
N PRO A 62 11.17 -7.91 -5.74
CA PRO A 62 11.02 -7.27 -4.43
C PRO A 62 11.92 -7.92 -3.40
N TYR A 63 12.49 -7.12 -2.48
CA TYR A 63 13.38 -7.63 -1.42
C TYR A 63 12.69 -8.79 -0.68
N PRO A 64 13.42 -9.91 -0.39
CA PRO A 64 12.83 -11.07 0.29
C PRO A 64 12.25 -10.71 1.64
N ILE A 65 11.04 -11.19 1.95
CA ILE A 65 10.45 -11.08 3.29
C ILE A 65 10.68 -12.37 4.08
N GLY A 66 10.77 -12.24 5.41
CA GLY A 66 10.85 -13.35 6.33
C GLY A 66 12.12 -13.32 7.19
N THR A 67 12.15 -14.15 8.20
CA THR A 67 13.23 -14.24 9.18
C THR A 67 14.26 -15.32 8.82
N GLY A 68 14.11 -15.95 7.64
CA GLY A 68 15.03 -16.96 7.14
C GLY A 68 16.38 -16.40 6.66
N ASP A 69 17.20 -17.25 6.07
CA ASP A 69 18.53 -16.88 5.56
C ASP A 69 18.43 -15.95 4.34
N LYS A 70 18.60 -14.64 4.58
CA LYS A 70 18.58 -13.61 3.53
C LYS A 70 19.72 -13.74 2.54
N HIS A 71 20.90 -14.22 3.01
CA HIS A 71 22.03 -14.47 2.10
C HIS A 71 21.68 -15.56 1.09
N ALA A 72 21.13 -16.69 1.57
CA ALA A 72 20.68 -17.77 0.69
C ALA A 72 19.56 -17.31 -0.26
N ALA A 73 18.56 -16.56 0.27
CA ALA A 73 17.45 -16.04 -0.52
C ALA A 73 17.92 -15.12 -1.67
N ILE A 74 18.82 -14.18 -1.39
CA ILE A 74 19.36 -13.24 -2.39
C ILE A 74 20.29 -13.95 -3.36
N THR A 75 21.07 -14.94 -2.91
CA THR A 75 21.89 -15.77 -3.79
C THR A 75 21.04 -16.54 -4.81
N GLU A 76 19.89 -17.08 -4.39
CA GLU A 76 18.94 -17.73 -5.30
C GLU A 76 18.34 -16.72 -6.31
N ILE A 77 18.05 -15.48 -5.89
CA ILE A 77 17.58 -14.41 -6.79
C ILE A 77 18.64 -14.06 -7.84
N LEU A 78 19.89 -13.91 -7.42
CA LEU A 78 21.00 -13.63 -8.34
C LEU A 78 21.15 -14.75 -9.40
N ARG A 79 21.12 -16.01 -8.96
CA ARG A 79 21.17 -17.17 -9.84
C ARG A 79 19.97 -17.23 -10.80
N ASP A 80 18.76 -16.96 -10.30
CA ASP A 80 17.55 -16.95 -11.12
C ASP A 80 17.59 -15.85 -12.20
N ALA A 81 18.11 -14.66 -11.87
CA ALA A 81 18.29 -13.58 -12.83
C ALA A 81 19.29 -13.96 -13.93
N GLU A 82 20.44 -14.56 -13.57
CA GLU A 82 21.45 -15.05 -14.49
C GLU A 82 20.88 -16.13 -15.42
N GLU A 83 20.18 -17.15 -14.86
CA GLU A 83 19.56 -18.24 -15.62
C GLU A 83 18.46 -17.74 -16.59
N ARG A 84 17.78 -16.64 -16.25
CA ARG A 84 16.79 -15.97 -17.12
C ARG A 84 17.44 -15.04 -18.15
N GLY A 85 18.71 -14.73 -18.02
CA GLY A 85 19.40 -13.74 -18.86
C GLY A 85 18.86 -12.32 -18.70
N ILE A 86 18.46 -11.93 -17.48
CA ILE A 86 17.94 -10.61 -17.17
C ILE A 86 18.81 -9.91 -16.11
N PRO A 87 18.90 -8.56 -16.13
CA PRO A 87 19.56 -7.83 -15.06
C PRO A 87 18.88 -8.08 -13.70
N CYS A 88 19.68 -8.37 -12.67
CA CYS A 88 19.16 -8.49 -11.32
C CYS A 88 18.87 -7.11 -10.73
N ARG A 89 17.58 -6.79 -10.58
CA ARG A 89 17.07 -5.56 -9.98
C ARG A 89 16.25 -5.92 -8.76
N ILE A 90 16.70 -5.52 -7.57
CA ILE A 90 15.98 -5.69 -6.31
C ILE A 90 15.32 -4.36 -5.95
N ILE A 91 14.03 -4.36 -5.63
CA ILE A 91 13.23 -3.17 -5.33
C ILE A 91 12.55 -3.29 -3.96
N GLY A 92 11.98 -2.17 -3.46
CA GLY A 92 11.26 -2.14 -2.18
C GLY A 92 12.18 -2.36 -0.97
N ILE A 93 13.47 -2.15 -1.12
CA ILE A 93 14.46 -2.27 -0.06
C ILE A 93 14.24 -1.12 0.93
N THR A 94 13.97 -1.41 2.21
CA THR A 94 13.93 -0.39 3.26
C THR A 94 15.33 -0.02 3.73
N GLU A 95 15.46 1.02 4.57
CA GLU A 95 16.77 1.42 5.10
C GLU A 95 17.46 0.27 5.87
N ARG A 96 16.69 -0.46 6.71
CA ARG A 96 17.18 -1.66 7.41
C ARG A 96 17.65 -2.75 6.43
N ASP A 97 16.87 -3.02 5.41
CA ASP A 97 17.17 -4.06 4.42
C ASP A 97 18.38 -3.67 3.55
N LYS A 98 18.58 -2.37 3.32
CA LYS A 98 19.77 -1.83 2.65
C LYS A 98 21.03 -2.11 3.44
N GLU A 99 21.02 -1.81 4.76
CA GLU A 99 22.15 -2.10 5.63
C GLU A 99 22.48 -3.61 5.67
N GLU A 100 21.45 -4.46 5.74
CA GLU A 100 21.60 -5.91 5.68
C GLU A 100 22.19 -6.36 4.33
N LEU A 101 21.66 -5.84 3.20
CA LEU A 101 22.13 -6.17 1.85
C LEU A 101 23.61 -5.78 1.65
N GLU A 102 24.01 -4.60 2.10
CA GLU A 102 25.40 -4.12 2.02
C GLU A 102 26.35 -4.98 2.86
N GLN A 103 25.89 -5.50 4.00
CA GLN A 103 26.69 -6.42 4.84
C GLN A 103 26.82 -7.81 4.24
N LEU A 104 25.74 -8.35 3.68
CA LEU A 104 25.71 -9.69 3.10
C LEU A 104 26.44 -9.77 1.75
N PHE A 105 26.39 -8.70 0.96
CA PHE A 105 26.94 -8.64 -0.40
C PHE A 105 27.75 -7.35 -0.62
N PRO A 106 28.88 -7.18 0.09
CA PRO A 106 29.67 -5.95 0.03
C PRO A 106 30.17 -5.66 -1.39
N GLY A 107 29.86 -4.47 -1.91
CA GLY A 107 30.32 -4.01 -3.23
C GLY A 107 29.65 -4.69 -4.43
N THR A 108 28.65 -5.53 -4.23
CA THR A 108 27.93 -6.23 -5.31
C THR A 108 26.89 -5.35 -5.99
N PHE A 109 26.20 -4.50 -5.22
CA PHE A 109 25.07 -3.73 -5.69
C PHE A 109 25.34 -2.23 -5.72
N TYR A 110 24.85 -1.57 -6.78
CA TYR A 110 24.60 -0.15 -6.77
C TYR A 110 23.22 0.12 -6.20
N ILE A 111 23.15 0.86 -5.08
CA ILE A 111 21.90 1.12 -4.37
C ILE A 111 21.52 2.59 -4.51
N LYS A 112 20.27 2.86 -4.88
CA LYS A 112 19.74 4.22 -5.09
C LYS A 112 18.39 4.38 -4.41
N ALA A 113 18.18 5.50 -3.71
CA ALA A 113 16.89 5.87 -3.15
C ALA A 113 15.88 6.20 -4.25
N GLU A 114 14.64 5.74 -4.08
CA GLU A 114 13.51 5.99 -4.96
C GLU A 114 12.45 6.83 -4.24
N ARG A 115 12.69 8.15 -4.18
CA ARG A 115 11.87 9.10 -3.42
C ARG A 115 10.35 9.00 -3.73
N ASP A 116 10.01 8.71 -4.97
CA ASP A 116 8.62 8.64 -5.44
C ASP A 116 7.88 7.42 -4.90
N SER A 117 8.64 6.41 -4.43
CA SER A 117 8.15 5.18 -3.80
C SER A 117 8.16 5.22 -2.26
N PHE A 118 8.53 6.33 -1.63
CA PHE A 118 8.56 6.43 -0.16
C PHE A 118 7.14 6.43 0.40
N ASP A 119 6.86 5.56 1.40
CA ASP A 119 5.57 5.55 2.07
C ASP A 119 5.47 6.67 3.11
N TYR A 120 4.26 7.17 3.24
CA TYR A 120 3.89 8.17 4.23
C TYR A 120 3.20 7.50 5.42
N VAL A 121 3.85 7.49 6.56
CA VAL A 121 3.36 6.86 7.79
C VAL A 121 2.95 7.91 8.82
N TYR A 122 1.75 7.76 9.36
CA TYR A 122 1.12 8.71 10.27
C TYR A 122 0.83 8.08 11.62
N ASP A 123 0.95 8.85 12.70
CA ASP A 123 0.41 8.44 14.00
C ASP A 123 -1.13 8.42 13.92
N ILE A 124 -1.73 7.30 14.32
CA ILE A 124 -3.18 7.10 14.24
C ILE A 124 -3.96 8.13 15.06
N ASN A 125 -3.41 8.61 16.19
CA ASN A 125 -4.06 9.63 17.02
C ASN A 125 -4.03 11.00 16.34
N ASP A 126 -2.96 11.32 15.61
CA ASP A 126 -2.87 12.56 14.83
C ASP A 126 -3.97 12.63 13.76
N LEU A 127 -4.22 11.51 13.04
CA LEU A 127 -5.28 11.45 12.03
C LEU A 127 -6.69 11.36 12.64
N ALA A 128 -6.86 10.64 13.75
CA ALA A 128 -8.15 10.46 14.40
C ALA A 128 -8.65 11.74 15.08
N ASP A 129 -7.75 12.53 15.68
CA ASP A 129 -8.12 13.66 16.54
C ASP A 129 -7.84 15.02 15.90
N LEU A 130 -6.92 15.10 14.93
CA LEU A 130 -6.48 16.32 14.22
C LEU A 130 -6.11 17.45 15.21
N ARG A 131 -5.43 17.10 16.33
CA ARG A 131 -5.12 18.04 17.42
C ARG A 131 -3.98 19.00 17.07
N GLY A 132 -4.01 20.16 17.72
CA GLY A 132 -2.95 21.15 17.64
C GLY A 132 -2.99 22.03 16.38
N ARG A 133 -2.05 23.00 16.35
CA ARG A 133 -1.98 24.03 15.29
C ARG A 133 -1.61 23.43 13.94
N LYS A 134 -0.77 22.38 13.94
CA LYS A 134 -0.29 21.72 12.70
C LYS A 134 -1.43 21.11 11.87
N PHE A 135 -2.56 20.76 12.49
CA PHE A 135 -3.74 20.18 11.83
C PHE A 135 -4.93 21.15 11.69
N GLN A 136 -4.76 22.44 11.99
CA GLN A 136 -5.88 23.40 11.98
C GLN A 136 -6.63 23.40 10.65
N SER A 137 -5.93 23.41 9.52
CA SER A 137 -6.57 23.37 8.18
C SER A 137 -7.38 22.10 7.98
N LYS A 138 -6.81 20.93 8.32
CA LYS A 138 -7.50 19.63 8.17
C LYS A 138 -8.72 19.53 9.07
N ARG A 139 -8.60 20.01 10.30
CA ARG A 139 -9.72 20.09 11.26
C ARG A 139 -10.82 21.05 10.78
N ASN A 140 -10.46 22.18 10.17
CA ASN A 140 -11.45 23.11 9.63
C ASN A 140 -12.25 22.46 8.49
N HIS A 141 -11.60 21.71 7.59
CA HIS A 141 -12.30 20.96 6.54
C HIS A 141 -13.20 19.87 7.11
N PHE A 142 -12.72 19.12 8.11
CA PHE A 142 -13.53 18.13 8.82
C PHE A 142 -14.76 18.76 9.49
N ASN A 143 -14.58 19.82 10.25
CA ASN A 143 -15.67 20.51 10.94
C ASN A 143 -16.70 21.10 9.98
N ARG A 144 -16.23 21.66 8.85
CA ARG A 144 -17.10 22.16 7.81
C ARG A 144 -17.92 21.03 7.19
N PHE A 145 -17.29 19.91 6.87
CA PHE A 145 -18.00 18.72 6.39
C PHE A 145 -19.10 18.28 7.36
N CYS A 146 -18.80 18.20 8.66
CA CYS A 146 -19.78 17.83 9.68
C CYS A 146 -20.94 18.86 9.79
N ALA A 147 -20.66 20.14 9.54
CA ALA A 147 -21.71 21.17 9.54
C ALA A 147 -22.60 21.12 8.31
N ASP A 148 -22.01 20.84 7.15
CA ASP A 148 -22.72 20.73 5.86
C ASP A 148 -23.51 19.39 5.74
N HIS A 149 -23.07 18.34 6.45
CA HIS A 149 -23.64 16.99 6.49
C HIS A 149 -23.87 16.50 7.93
N PRO A 150 -24.82 17.10 8.68
CA PRO A 150 -24.99 16.82 10.11
C PRO A 150 -25.44 15.38 10.41
N ASP A 151 -26.13 14.74 9.47
CA ASP A 151 -26.66 13.38 9.60
C ASP A 151 -25.75 12.29 8.98
N HIS A 152 -24.53 12.68 8.57
CA HIS A 152 -23.59 11.71 8.01
C HIS A 152 -23.26 10.59 8.99
N GLN A 153 -23.05 9.40 8.43
CA GLN A 153 -22.67 8.22 9.18
C GLN A 153 -21.42 7.59 8.59
N ALA A 154 -20.49 7.19 9.45
CA ALA A 154 -19.34 6.39 9.09
C ALA A 154 -19.59 4.94 9.51
N VAL A 155 -19.86 4.07 8.56
CA VAL A 155 -20.27 2.68 8.82
C VAL A 155 -19.22 1.69 8.31
N PRO A 156 -18.95 0.60 9.04
CA PRO A 156 -18.10 -0.47 8.53
C PRO A 156 -18.64 -1.00 7.20
N MET A 157 -17.74 -1.20 6.24
CA MET A 157 -18.10 -1.76 4.95
C MET A 157 -18.36 -3.27 5.10
N THR A 158 -19.52 -3.71 4.63
CA THR A 158 -19.93 -5.11 4.63
C THR A 158 -20.13 -5.62 3.21
N CYS A 159 -20.15 -6.94 3.00
CA CYS A 159 -20.26 -7.52 1.66
C CYS A 159 -21.59 -7.22 0.96
N ASP A 160 -22.66 -6.97 1.69
CA ASP A 160 -23.96 -6.54 1.15
C ASP A 160 -23.93 -5.10 0.60
N MET A 161 -22.98 -4.28 1.02
CA MET A 161 -22.77 -2.91 0.50
C MET A 161 -22.01 -2.90 -0.84
N LEU A 162 -21.42 -4.02 -1.26
CA LEU A 162 -20.58 -4.08 -2.48
C LEU A 162 -21.25 -3.54 -3.74
N PRO A 163 -22.54 -3.81 -4.03
CA PRO A 163 -23.17 -3.23 -5.23
C PRO A 163 -23.18 -1.71 -5.21
N LYS A 164 -23.50 -1.09 -4.07
CA LYS A 164 -23.46 0.37 -3.90
C LYS A 164 -22.03 0.91 -3.96
N ALA A 165 -21.08 0.25 -3.31
CA ALA A 165 -19.68 0.62 -3.30
C ALA A 165 -19.08 0.57 -4.71
N LYS A 166 -19.37 -0.47 -5.47
CA LYS A 166 -18.94 -0.62 -6.86
C LYS A 166 -19.48 0.51 -7.74
N ALA A 167 -20.77 0.78 -7.67
CA ALA A 167 -21.40 1.88 -8.41
C ALA A 167 -20.77 3.25 -8.05
N PHE A 168 -20.48 3.50 -6.77
CA PHE A 168 -19.78 4.70 -6.32
C PHE A 168 -18.39 4.82 -6.96
N ILE A 169 -17.60 3.76 -6.94
CA ILE A 169 -16.24 3.72 -7.50
C ILE A 169 -16.27 3.91 -9.03
N GLU A 170 -17.19 3.25 -9.73
CA GLU A 170 -17.36 3.41 -11.18
C GLU A 170 -17.70 4.85 -11.56
N ASN A 171 -18.60 5.50 -10.81
CA ASN A 171 -18.92 6.91 -10.98
C ASN A 171 -17.74 7.82 -10.66
N TRP A 172 -16.95 7.49 -9.61
CA TRP A 172 -15.75 8.25 -9.29
C TRP A 172 -14.73 8.22 -10.44
N TYR A 173 -14.46 7.04 -11.02
CA TYR A 173 -13.56 6.92 -12.18
C TYR A 173 -14.12 7.58 -13.43
N ALA A 174 -15.43 7.53 -13.68
CA ALA A 174 -16.04 8.20 -14.82
C ALA A 174 -15.80 9.72 -14.76
N ARG A 175 -16.07 10.34 -13.61
CA ARG A 175 -15.82 11.77 -13.39
C ARG A 175 -14.32 12.12 -13.47
N ARG A 176 -13.46 11.24 -12.92
CA ARG A 176 -12.02 11.47 -12.93
C ARG A 176 -11.44 11.46 -14.34
N ARG A 177 -11.91 10.57 -15.21
CA ARG A 177 -11.51 10.52 -16.62
C ARG A 177 -11.93 11.78 -17.41
N GLU A 178 -12.99 12.45 -17.02
CA GLU A 178 -13.39 13.74 -17.63
C GLU A 178 -12.41 14.86 -17.29
N THR A 179 -11.85 14.85 -16.07
CA THR A 179 -10.93 15.88 -15.57
C THR A 179 -9.47 15.57 -15.81
N ASP A 180 -9.13 14.29 -15.95
CA ASP A 180 -7.77 13.77 -16.18
C ASP A 180 -7.81 12.58 -17.16
N PRO A 181 -7.99 12.86 -18.49
CA PRO A 181 -8.10 11.81 -19.51
C PRO A 181 -6.83 10.99 -19.73
N GLU A 182 -5.66 11.54 -19.36
CA GLU A 182 -4.36 10.88 -19.50
C GLU A 182 -4.00 10.01 -18.28
N GLY A 183 -4.80 10.05 -17.21
CA GLY A 183 -4.58 9.27 -15.99
C GLY A 183 -4.72 7.77 -16.24
N ASP A 184 -3.75 7.00 -15.76
CA ASP A 184 -3.81 5.53 -15.79
C ASP A 184 -4.56 4.99 -14.57
N TYR A 185 -5.84 4.72 -14.73
CA TYR A 185 -6.72 4.17 -13.69
C TYR A 185 -6.99 2.66 -13.85
N LEU A 186 -6.42 2.02 -14.88
CA LEU A 186 -6.76 0.63 -15.22
C LEU A 186 -6.34 -0.34 -14.12
N LEU A 187 -5.09 -0.27 -13.69
CA LEU A 187 -4.56 -1.19 -12.67
C LEU A 187 -5.33 -1.09 -11.35
N GLU A 188 -5.59 0.13 -10.89
CA GLU A 188 -6.32 0.35 -9.65
C GLU A 188 -7.78 -0.14 -9.76
N SER A 189 -8.44 0.07 -10.90
CA SER A 189 -9.80 -0.43 -11.11
C SER A 189 -9.86 -1.96 -11.14
N VAL A 190 -8.84 -2.62 -11.70
CA VAL A 190 -8.71 -4.09 -11.67
C VAL A 190 -8.46 -4.58 -10.25
N ALA A 191 -7.61 -3.92 -9.48
CA ALA A 191 -7.33 -4.26 -8.08
C ALA A 191 -8.60 -4.16 -7.22
N LEU A 192 -9.39 -3.09 -7.37
CA LEU A 192 -10.68 -2.93 -6.71
C LEU A 192 -11.71 -3.99 -7.15
N GLY A 193 -11.72 -4.36 -8.43
CA GLY A 193 -12.55 -5.45 -8.92
C GLY A 193 -12.22 -6.79 -8.26
N ARG A 194 -10.94 -7.10 -8.07
CA ARG A 194 -10.49 -8.29 -7.33
C ARG A 194 -10.92 -8.23 -5.87
N LEU A 195 -10.74 -7.09 -5.22
CA LEU A 195 -11.18 -6.90 -3.84
C LEU A 195 -12.67 -7.19 -3.66
N PHE A 196 -13.52 -6.65 -4.52
CA PHE A 196 -14.96 -6.86 -4.43
C PHE A 196 -15.38 -8.31 -4.72
N ASN A 197 -14.62 -9.03 -5.56
CA ASN A 197 -14.88 -10.44 -5.82
C ASN A 197 -14.47 -11.38 -4.67
N HIS A 198 -13.61 -10.90 -3.75
CA HIS A 198 -13.07 -11.68 -2.64
C HIS A 198 -13.36 -11.03 -1.29
N CYS A 199 -14.55 -10.44 -1.16
CA CYS A 199 -15.01 -9.84 0.09
C CYS A 199 -15.00 -10.86 1.24
N GLY A 200 -14.33 -10.51 2.33
CA GLY A 200 -14.19 -11.37 3.51
C GLY A 200 -13.05 -12.39 3.44
N GLU A 201 -12.36 -12.54 2.29
CA GLU A 201 -11.25 -13.49 2.15
C GLU A 201 -9.86 -12.85 2.37
N LEU A 202 -9.75 -11.51 2.28
CA LEU A 202 -8.48 -10.77 2.33
C LEU A 202 -8.20 -10.10 3.69
N ASP A 203 -9.02 -10.35 4.72
CA ASP A 203 -8.91 -9.72 6.05
C ASP A 203 -8.77 -8.19 6.00
N MET A 204 -9.50 -7.58 5.07
CA MET A 204 -9.50 -6.14 4.90
C MET A 204 -10.58 -5.47 5.75
N GLU A 205 -10.23 -4.28 6.26
CA GLU A 205 -11.19 -3.37 6.86
C GLU A 205 -11.61 -2.33 5.85
N GLY A 206 -12.89 -2.04 5.81
CA GLY A 206 -13.45 -0.95 5.02
C GLY A 206 -14.35 -0.06 5.86
N LEU A 207 -14.39 1.22 5.51
CA LEU A 207 -15.33 2.19 6.07
C LEU A 207 -16.00 2.96 4.94
N VAL A 208 -17.30 3.17 5.05
CA VAL A 208 -18.10 3.93 4.11
C VAL A 208 -18.67 5.15 4.83
N LEU A 209 -18.51 6.32 4.24
CA LEU A 209 -19.12 7.57 4.70
C LEU A 209 -20.41 7.80 3.93
N MET A 210 -21.54 7.80 4.65
CA MET A 210 -22.88 7.92 4.10
C MET A 210 -23.53 9.25 4.51
N ASP A 211 -24.36 9.79 3.63
CA ASP A 211 -25.37 10.81 4.00
C ASP A 211 -26.72 10.34 3.44
N GLY A 212 -27.62 9.92 4.34
CA GLY A 212 -28.80 9.15 3.98
C GLY A 212 -28.44 7.88 3.20
N GLU A 213 -28.95 7.74 1.98
CA GLU A 213 -28.68 6.59 1.11
C GLU A 213 -27.44 6.79 0.21
N GLU A 214 -26.85 7.97 0.19
CA GLU A 214 -25.71 8.29 -0.67
C GLU A 214 -24.36 7.96 -0.03
N ILE A 215 -23.46 7.37 -0.82
CA ILE A 215 -22.06 7.19 -0.43
C ILE A 215 -21.29 8.47 -0.79
N LEU A 216 -20.64 9.07 0.21
CA LEU A 216 -19.80 10.24 0.05
C LEU A 216 -18.32 9.88 -0.07
N ALA A 217 -17.89 8.81 0.61
CA ALA A 217 -16.51 8.33 0.54
C ALA A 217 -16.41 6.86 0.97
N ILE A 218 -15.34 6.21 0.50
CA ILE A 218 -14.97 4.84 0.87
C ILE A 218 -13.47 4.80 1.14
N THR A 219 -13.07 4.03 2.16
CA THR A 219 -11.67 3.69 2.40
C THR A 219 -11.53 2.23 2.78
N MET A 220 -10.41 1.61 2.40
CA MET A 220 -10.14 0.20 2.67
C MET A 220 -8.65 -0.02 2.90
N GLY A 221 -8.34 -0.93 3.80
CA GLY A 221 -6.95 -1.26 4.13
C GLY A 221 -6.84 -2.62 4.81
N SER A 222 -5.61 -3.03 5.11
CA SER A 222 -5.30 -4.27 5.81
C SER A 222 -4.16 -4.10 6.81
N ARG A 223 -3.94 -5.09 7.67
CA ARG A 223 -2.80 -5.07 8.59
C ARG A 223 -1.49 -5.33 7.84
N LEU A 224 -0.49 -4.49 8.10
CA LEU A 224 0.86 -4.64 7.55
C LEU A 224 1.82 -5.27 8.59
N SER A 225 1.71 -4.85 9.84
CA SER A 225 2.51 -5.38 10.95
C SER A 225 1.71 -5.36 12.26
N ALA A 226 2.34 -5.69 13.37
CA ALA A 226 1.69 -5.68 14.67
C ALA A 226 1.12 -4.31 15.05
N ASP A 227 1.81 -3.22 14.69
CA ASP A 227 1.49 -1.84 15.07
C ASP A 227 1.12 -0.92 13.91
N THR A 228 1.11 -1.43 12.66
CA THR A 228 0.87 -0.64 11.45
C THR A 228 -0.25 -1.21 10.61
N PHE A 229 -1.16 -0.34 10.16
CA PHE A 229 -2.23 -0.65 9.22
C PHE A 229 -1.97 0.09 7.91
N ASP A 230 -2.16 -0.58 6.78
CA ASP A 230 -1.94 -0.06 5.44
C ASP A 230 -3.26 0.32 4.78
N ILE A 231 -3.34 1.52 4.21
CA ILE A 231 -4.53 2.09 3.57
C ILE A 231 -4.34 2.00 2.05
N HIS A 232 -4.95 0.99 1.45
CA HIS A 232 -4.80 0.69 0.01
C HIS A 232 -5.64 1.60 -0.89
N PHE A 233 -6.87 1.89 -0.46
CA PHE A 233 -7.81 2.67 -1.26
C PHE A 233 -8.52 3.71 -0.40
N GLU A 234 -8.58 4.94 -0.90
CA GLU A 234 -9.38 6.02 -0.33
C GLU A 234 -9.96 6.85 -1.47
N LYS A 235 -11.28 6.86 -1.60
CA LYS A 235 -12.01 7.60 -2.62
C LYS A 235 -13.12 8.40 -1.97
N ALA A 236 -13.26 9.67 -2.35
CA ALA A 236 -14.33 10.54 -1.89
C ALA A 236 -14.88 11.36 -3.05
N ARG A 237 -16.12 11.80 -2.94
CA ARG A 237 -16.74 12.73 -3.86
C ARG A 237 -15.99 14.06 -3.84
N GLU A 238 -15.49 14.49 -4.99
CA GLU A 238 -14.71 15.73 -5.14
C GLU A 238 -15.60 16.97 -5.02
N ASP A 239 -16.90 16.84 -5.35
CA ASP A 239 -17.91 17.88 -5.19
C ASP A 239 -18.40 18.06 -3.75
N VAL A 240 -17.99 17.19 -2.81
CA VAL A 240 -18.30 17.28 -1.37
C VAL A 240 -17.08 17.78 -0.60
N SER A 241 -17.13 19.04 -0.19
CA SER A 241 -16.02 19.68 0.51
C SER A 241 -15.72 18.97 1.83
N GLY A 242 -14.47 18.55 2.01
CA GLY A 242 -14.01 17.91 3.25
C GLY A 242 -14.30 16.41 3.36
N ALA A 243 -14.94 15.76 2.38
CA ALA A 243 -15.25 14.33 2.41
C ALA A 243 -13.99 13.45 2.59
N TYR A 244 -12.87 13.75 1.92
CA TYR A 244 -11.58 13.10 2.13
C TYR A 244 -11.05 13.27 3.56
N ASN A 245 -11.22 14.46 4.16
CA ASN A 245 -10.80 14.69 5.55
C ASN A 245 -11.69 13.92 6.54
N ALA A 246 -12.97 13.82 6.25
CA ALA A 246 -13.94 13.12 7.09
C ALA A 246 -13.69 11.62 7.07
N ILE A 247 -13.59 10.99 5.88
CA ILE A 247 -13.36 9.54 5.79
C ILE A 247 -12.04 9.14 6.44
N ASN A 248 -10.96 9.90 6.21
CA ASN A 248 -9.65 9.65 6.82
C ASN A 248 -9.72 9.70 8.35
N CYS A 249 -10.34 10.75 8.92
CA CYS A 249 -10.49 10.90 10.36
C CYS A 249 -11.37 9.80 10.98
N HIS A 250 -12.49 9.46 10.35
CA HIS A 250 -13.40 8.40 10.82
C HIS A 250 -12.75 7.03 10.74
N PHE A 251 -11.99 6.75 9.68
CA PHE A 251 -11.30 5.48 9.55
C PHE A 251 -10.19 5.31 10.58
N ALA A 252 -9.40 6.36 10.82
CA ALA A 252 -8.41 6.35 11.89
C ALA A 252 -9.06 6.10 13.28
N ARG A 253 -10.22 6.69 13.56
CA ARG A 253 -11.00 6.44 14.79
C ARG A 253 -11.51 4.99 14.86
N HIS A 254 -12.06 4.48 13.76
CA HIS A 254 -12.54 3.10 13.66
C HIS A 254 -11.42 2.10 13.94
N LEU A 255 -10.28 2.24 13.26
CA LEU A 255 -9.13 1.35 13.42
C LEU A 255 -8.53 1.42 14.83
N ARG A 256 -8.43 2.62 15.43
CA ARG A 256 -7.94 2.80 16.79
C ARG A 256 -8.82 2.10 17.84
N LEU A 257 -10.13 2.06 17.64
CA LEU A 257 -11.05 1.34 18.51
C LEU A 257 -10.99 -0.17 18.31
N LYS A 258 -10.94 -0.62 17.06
CA LYS A 258 -10.96 -2.04 16.71
C LYS A 258 -9.63 -2.74 16.96
N TYR A 259 -8.52 -2.03 16.74
CA TYR A 259 -7.16 -2.52 16.85
C TYR A 259 -6.31 -1.65 17.78
N PRO A 260 -6.48 -1.75 19.11
CA PRO A 260 -5.79 -0.87 20.06
C PRO A 260 -4.25 -0.92 19.99
N GLN A 261 -3.69 -1.98 19.43
CA GLN A 261 -2.24 -2.14 19.21
C GLN A 261 -1.72 -1.38 17.99
N VAL A 262 -2.60 -0.97 17.06
CA VAL A 262 -2.20 -0.21 15.88
C VAL A 262 -1.88 1.22 16.29
N ARG A 263 -0.68 1.65 16.00
CA ARG A 263 -0.14 2.99 16.28
C ARG A 263 0.01 3.82 15.03
N PHE A 264 0.26 3.17 13.90
CA PHE A 264 0.59 3.84 12.65
C PHE A 264 -0.34 3.44 11.53
N LEU A 265 -0.64 4.43 10.66
CA LEU A 265 -1.31 4.25 9.39
C LEU A 265 -0.32 4.56 8.27
N ASN A 266 0.01 3.54 7.47
CA ASN A 266 0.73 3.71 6.22
C ASN A 266 -0.30 4.10 5.15
N ARG A 267 -0.05 5.18 4.40
CA ARG A 267 -0.91 5.63 3.30
C ARG A 267 -0.17 5.59 1.98
N GLU A 268 0.75 4.67 1.86
CA GLU A 268 1.52 4.35 0.66
C GLU A 268 2.30 5.54 0.07
N GLU A 269 2.85 5.37 -1.14
CA GLU A 269 3.69 6.35 -1.82
C GLU A 269 2.91 7.45 -2.54
N ASP A 270 3.63 8.46 -3.04
CA ASP A 270 3.07 9.55 -3.87
C ASP A 270 3.25 9.35 -5.39
N MET A 271 3.95 8.29 -5.81
CA MET A 271 4.20 7.93 -7.22
C MET A 271 4.81 9.07 -8.06
N GLY A 272 5.49 10.05 -7.42
CA GLY A 272 6.02 11.24 -8.08
C GLY A 272 4.96 12.30 -8.45
N LEU A 273 3.69 12.10 -8.08
CA LEU A 273 2.61 13.05 -8.37
C LEU A 273 2.63 14.20 -7.35
N GLU A 274 2.94 15.41 -7.81
CA GLU A 274 3.11 16.59 -6.95
C GLU A 274 1.87 16.89 -6.09
N GLY A 275 0.67 16.83 -6.68
CA GLY A 275 -0.58 17.06 -5.96
C GLY A 275 -0.82 16.05 -4.84
N LEU A 276 -0.51 14.77 -5.09
CA LEU A 276 -0.62 13.71 -4.10
C LEU A 276 0.43 13.90 -2.99
N ARG A 277 1.68 14.22 -3.37
CA ARG A 277 2.77 14.55 -2.44
C ARG A 277 2.40 15.68 -1.49
N LEU A 278 1.90 16.80 -2.01
CA LEU A 278 1.46 17.95 -1.21
C LEU A 278 0.30 17.58 -0.28
N SER A 279 -0.67 16.80 -0.78
CA SER A 279 -1.78 16.30 0.02
C SER A 279 -1.29 15.46 1.20
N LYS A 280 -0.40 14.47 0.95
CA LYS A 280 0.16 13.58 1.97
C LYS A 280 1.01 14.34 2.99
N LEU A 281 1.92 15.22 2.54
CA LEU A 281 2.72 16.07 3.43
C LEU A 281 1.85 17.02 4.28
N GLY A 282 0.70 17.45 3.76
CA GLY A 282 -0.26 18.28 4.47
C GLY A 282 -0.86 17.62 5.72
N TYR A 283 -0.82 16.30 5.82
CA TYR A 283 -1.20 15.53 7.02
C TYR A 283 -0.05 15.30 8.00
N ARG A 284 1.16 15.87 7.74
CA ARG A 284 2.31 15.83 8.64
C ARG A 284 2.68 14.41 9.04
N PRO A 285 3.23 13.60 8.13
CA PRO A 285 3.62 12.22 8.43
C PRO A 285 4.53 12.17 9.66
N HIS A 286 4.37 11.14 10.47
CA HIS A 286 5.21 10.86 11.61
C HIS A 286 6.62 10.50 11.16
N HIS A 287 6.72 9.63 10.13
CA HIS A 287 7.96 9.29 9.45
C HIS A 287 7.65 8.83 8.02
N MET A 288 8.71 8.68 7.23
CA MET A 288 8.64 8.05 5.92
C MET A 288 9.26 6.64 6.01
N VAL A 289 8.73 5.68 5.25
CA VAL A 289 9.46 4.46 4.94
C VAL A 289 10.25 4.74 3.68
N GLU A 290 11.54 4.95 3.84
CA GLU A 290 12.44 5.16 2.72
C GLU A 290 12.65 3.87 1.95
N LYS A 291 12.60 3.94 0.63
CA LYS A 291 12.73 2.79 -0.25
C LYS A 291 13.86 2.99 -1.24
N TYR A 292 14.56 1.90 -1.47
CA TYR A 292 15.72 1.86 -2.35
C TYR A 292 15.53 0.76 -3.39
N ARG A 293 16.22 0.92 -4.51
CA ARG A 293 16.46 -0.15 -5.46
C ARG A 293 17.94 -0.48 -5.51
N ALA A 294 18.25 -1.76 -5.73
CA ALA A 294 19.59 -2.26 -5.96
C ALA A 294 19.69 -2.90 -7.34
N VAL A 295 20.80 -2.67 -8.01
CA VAL A 295 21.14 -3.31 -9.29
C VAL A 295 22.55 -3.85 -9.16
N VAL A 296 22.81 -5.04 -9.68
CA VAL A 296 24.16 -5.60 -9.68
C VAL A 296 25.09 -4.68 -10.46
N MET A 297 26.29 -4.39 -9.91
CA MET A 297 27.24 -3.42 -10.49
C MET A 297 27.61 -3.75 -11.94
N GLU A 298 27.73 -5.03 -12.28
CA GLU A 298 28.04 -5.50 -13.63
C GLU A 298 26.91 -5.21 -14.63
N ASP A 299 25.67 -5.18 -14.17
CA ASP A 299 24.47 -4.89 -14.98
C ASP A 299 24.28 -3.39 -15.29
N LEU A 300 25.03 -2.49 -14.65
CA LEU A 300 24.92 -1.03 -14.88
C LEU A 300 25.39 -0.60 -16.27
N HIS A 301 26.26 -1.38 -16.89
CA HIS A 301 26.89 -1.06 -18.18
C HIS A 301 26.20 -1.74 -19.37
N GLY A 302 25.11 -2.50 -19.15
CA GLY A 302 24.41 -3.31 -20.16
C GLY A 302 23.10 -2.69 -20.71
N ASN A 303 22.90 -1.36 -20.59
CA ASN A 303 21.72 -0.66 -21.17
C ASN A 303 22.17 0.39 -22.18
#